data_03534f05258eebd7ba072b80a3f30441
#
_entry.id   03534f05258eebd7ba072b80a3f30441
#
_cell.length_a   1.000
_cell.length_b   1.000
_cell.length_c   1.000
_cell.angle_alpha   90.00
_cell.angle_beta   90.00
_cell.angle_gamma   90.00
#
_symmetry.space_group_name_H-M   'P 1'
#
loop_
_entity.id
_entity.type
_entity.pdbx_description
1 polymer ?
#
loop_
_entity_poly.entity_id
_entity_poly.type
_entity_poly.pdbx_seq_one_letter_code
_entity_poly.pdbx_strand_id
1 'polypeptide(L)'
;MSNRKVLVMSVGGSPEPLIHSIDNIKPKLVYFIHSKKTLSVVDEINKNTKHKYDYLTKQVDNHESIEDAFEKSKEVLFELNKKGWDEITIDFTGGTKPMTAGLGLASTGDKYTDSYNYSYVGSKMSENAEVRNKDGVGIVISGHEQIKPQKDPYDTYAVLEFNRGKNFFNHYQFEAAIQNFKEAEAKLEQAKSILV
;
A
#
# COMPACT_ATOMS: atom_id res chain seq x y z
N MET A 1 -20.67 -11.45 -8.90
CA MET A 1 -20.63 -10.69 -7.63
C MET A 1 -19.73 -9.49 -7.83
N SER A 2 -20.12 -8.28 -7.44
CA SER A 2 -19.28 -7.09 -7.59
C SER A 2 -18.10 -7.21 -6.62
N ASN A 3 -16.89 -7.33 -7.12
CA ASN A 3 -15.66 -7.35 -6.32
C ASN A 3 -15.53 -6.00 -5.57
N ARG A 4 -15.63 -6.02 -4.24
CA ARG A 4 -15.60 -4.82 -3.39
C ARG A 4 -14.15 -4.44 -3.10
N LYS A 5 -13.61 -3.55 -3.94
CA LYS A 5 -12.23 -3.07 -3.82
C LYS A 5 -12.14 -1.80 -3.00
N VAL A 6 -11.14 -1.73 -2.14
CA VAL A 6 -10.75 -0.52 -1.41
C VAL A 6 -9.36 -0.10 -1.81
N LEU A 7 -9.15 1.19 -1.94
CA LEU A 7 -7.84 1.80 -2.14
C LEU A 7 -7.52 2.69 -0.94
N VAL A 8 -6.41 2.41 -0.25
CA VAL A 8 -5.90 3.23 0.84
C VAL A 8 -4.66 3.95 0.34
N MET A 9 -4.64 5.27 0.44
CA MET A 9 -3.54 6.07 -0.07
C MET A 9 -3.21 7.26 0.82
N SER A 10 -1.93 7.57 0.93
CA SER A 10 -1.48 8.82 1.54
C SER A 10 -1.53 9.95 0.53
N VAL A 11 -1.90 11.17 0.98
CA VAL A 11 -2.13 12.32 0.12
C VAL A 11 -0.98 13.32 0.24
N GLY A 12 -0.30 13.57 -0.86
CA GLY A 12 0.73 14.59 -1.03
C GLY A 12 0.21 15.86 -1.72
N GLY A 13 1.13 16.67 -2.23
CA GLY A 13 0.81 17.93 -2.91
C GLY A 13 0.39 17.78 -4.38
N SER A 14 0.61 16.64 -5.02
CA SER A 14 0.32 16.40 -6.43
C SER A 14 -0.88 15.48 -6.59
N PRO A 15 -2.02 15.95 -7.10
CA PRO A 15 -3.22 15.13 -7.25
C PRO A 15 -3.17 14.15 -8.44
N GLU A 16 -2.46 14.49 -9.53
CA GLU A 16 -2.51 13.77 -10.80
C GLU A 16 -2.13 12.29 -10.67
N PRO A 17 -1.03 11.89 -9.98
CA PRO A 17 -0.69 10.50 -9.82
C PRO A 17 -1.74 9.72 -9.01
N LEU A 18 -2.38 10.36 -8.04
CA LEU A 18 -3.43 9.75 -7.21
C LEU A 18 -4.73 9.56 -8.01
N ILE A 19 -5.09 10.54 -8.85
CA ILE A 19 -6.21 10.44 -9.80
C ILE A 19 -5.96 9.26 -10.76
N HIS A 20 -4.73 9.15 -11.30
CA HIS A 20 -4.34 8.06 -12.18
C HIS A 20 -4.50 6.69 -11.50
N SER A 21 -4.08 6.57 -10.24
CA SER A 21 -4.24 5.35 -9.45
C SER A 21 -5.72 4.97 -9.32
N ILE A 22 -6.57 5.92 -8.91
CA ILE A 22 -8.00 5.68 -8.71
C ILE A 22 -8.70 5.28 -10.02
N ASP A 23 -8.43 6.00 -11.11
CA ASP A 23 -9.05 5.74 -12.42
C ASP A 23 -8.68 4.37 -13.01
N ASN A 24 -7.51 3.84 -12.66
CA ASN A 24 -7.06 2.53 -13.12
C ASN A 24 -7.50 1.37 -12.23
N ILE A 25 -7.39 1.51 -10.91
CA ILE A 25 -7.77 0.48 -9.93
C ILE A 25 -9.29 0.34 -9.84
N LYS A 26 -10.02 1.46 -10.03
CA LYS A 26 -11.48 1.54 -9.99
C LYS A 26 -12.05 0.99 -8.67
N PRO A 27 -11.62 1.52 -7.52
CA PRO A 27 -12.09 1.06 -6.22
C PRO A 27 -13.56 1.47 -6.00
N LYS A 28 -14.26 0.73 -5.15
CA LYS A 28 -15.57 1.15 -4.64
C LYS A 28 -15.45 2.21 -3.53
N LEU A 29 -14.37 2.11 -2.74
CA LEU A 29 -14.07 3.04 -1.66
C LEU A 29 -12.61 3.49 -1.76
N VAL A 30 -12.34 4.76 -1.58
CA VAL A 30 -11.00 5.31 -1.36
C VAL A 30 -10.89 5.81 0.08
N TYR A 31 -9.83 5.41 0.77
CA TYR A 31 -9.52 5.94 2.09
C TYR A 31 -8.27 6.83 1.97
N PHE A 32 -8.46 8.14 2.13
CA PHE A 32 -7.38 9.12 2.05
C PHE A 32 -6.77 9.37 3.43
N ILE A 33 -5.46 9.14 3.56
CA ILE A 33 -4.67 9.53 4.72
C ILE A 33 -3.98 10.83 4.36
N HIS A 34 -4.34 11.92 5.02
CA HIS A 34 -3.91 13.26 4.64
C HIS A 34 -3.43 14.09 5.84
N SER A 35 -2.61 15.10 5.59
CA SER A 35 -2.31 16.14 6.57
C SER A 35 -3.35 17.27 6.48
N LYS A 36 -3.37 18.15 7.48
CA LYS A 36 -4.23 19.35 7.42
C LYS A 36 -3.99 20.18 6.16
N LYS A 37 -2.74 20.23 5.68
CA LYS A 37 -2.35 21.00 4.48
C LYS A 37 -2.85 20.38 3.17
N THR A 38 -3.03 19.06 3.13
CA THR A 38 -3.38 18.33 1.90
C THR A 38 -4.86 17.93 1.83
N LEU A 39 -5.71 18.42 2.75
CA LEU A 39 -7.14 18.18 2.68
C LEU A 39 -7.77 18.76 1.38
N SER A 40 -7.34 19.96 0.97
CA SER A 40 -7.80 20.57 -0.28
C SER A 40 -7.40 19.77 -1.53
N VAL A 41 -6.31 19.01 -1.46
CA VAL A 41 -5.90 18.12 -2.55
C VAL A 41 -6.87 16.94 -2.69
N VAL A 42 -7.46 16.45 -1.59
CA VAL A 42 -8.52 15.43 -1.64
C VAL A 42 -9.74 15.93 -2.43
N ASP A 43 -10.15 17.19 -2.21
CA ASP A 43 -11.25 17.80 -2.96
C ASP A 43 -10.93 17.90 -4.44
N GLU A 44 -9.69 18.27 -4.78
CA GLU A 44 -9.20 18.34 -6.15
C GLU A 44 -9.18 16.96 -6.83
N ILE A 45 -8.73 15.91 -6.13
CA ILE A 45 -8.77 14.54 -6.62
C ILE A 45 -10.20 14.13 -6.93
N ASN A 46 -11.13 14.32 -5.98
CA ASN A 46 -12.53 13.94 -6.13
C ASN A 46 -13.20 14.66 -7.32
N LYS A 47 -12.82 15.92 -7.56
CA LYS A 47 -13.37 16.73 -8.67
C LYS A 47 -12.88 16.28 -10.05
N ASN A 48 -11.64 15.82 -10.14
CA ASN A 48 -10.97 15.53 -11.42
C ASN A 48 -10.92 14.02 -11.77
N THR A 49 -11.24 13.13 -10.82
CA THR A 49 -11.32 11.68 -11.08
C THR A 49 -12.52 11.35 -11.95
N LYS A 50 -12.33 10.48 -12.94
CA LYS A 50 -13.37 10.01 -13.87
C LYS A 50 -14.20 8.89 -13.27
N HIS A 51 -13.56 8.00 -12.50
CA HIS A 51 -14.23 6.92 -11.83
C HIS A 51 -15.04 7.42 -10.62
N LYS A 52 -16.25 6.87 -10.40
CA LYS A 52 -17.09 7.22 -9.25
C LYS A 52 -16.83 6.22 -8.11
N TYR A 53 -16.60 6.75 -6.93
CA TYR A 53 -16.33 5.98 -5.72
C TYR A 53 -16.84 6.71 -4.47
N ASP A 54 -17.04 5.98 -3.40
CA ASP A 54 -17.21 6.56 -2.07
C ASP A 54 -15.83 6.87 -1.48
N TYR A 55 -15.72 7.86 -0.59
CA TYR A 55 -14.46 8.13 0.07
C TYR A 55 -14.61 8.44 1.57
N LEU A 56 -13.55 8.12 2.29
CA LEU A 56 -13.34 8.48 3.69
C LEU A 56 -11.97 9.12 3.84
N THR A 57 -11.81 9.89 4.91
CA THR A 57 -10.54 10.57 5.19
C THR A 57 -10.06 10.29 6.60
N LYS A 58 -8.74 10.28 6.78
CA LYS A 58 -8.08 10.22 8.08
C LYS A 58 -6.96 11.24 8.14
N GLN A 59 -7.05 12.16 9.07
CA GLN A 59 -6.01 13.17 9.26
C GLN A 59 -4.86 12.62 10.09
N VAL A 60 -3.64 12.87 9.61
CA VAL A 60 -2.38 12.75 10.34
C VAL A 60 -2.06 14.13 10.91
N ASP A 61 -1.86 14.23 12.21
CA ASP A 61 -1.64 15.50 12.89
C ASP A 61 -0.21 16.03 12.64
N ASN A 62 0.76 15.11 12.64
CA ASN A 62 2.15 15.41 12.31
C ASN A 62 2.62 14.60 11.09
N HIS A 63 2.54 15.22 9.90
CA HIS A 63 2.93 14.60 8.63
C HIS A 63 4.44 14.31 8.48
N GLU A 64 5.25 14.70 9.45
CA GLU A 64 6.69 14.42 9.55
C GLU A 64 6.98 13.31 10.58
N SER A 65 5.96 12.76 11.25
CA SER A 65 6.08 11.65 12.19
C SER A 65 5.66 10.32 11.54
N ILE A 66 6.58 9.35 11.56
CA ILE A 66 6.27 7.96 11.14
C ILE A 66 5.28 7.33 12.14
N GLU A 67 5.45 7.61 13.43
CA GLU A 67 4.62 7.05 14.51
C GLU A 67 3.16 7.47 14.35
N ASP A 68 2.89 8.78 14.18
CA ASP A 68 1.54 9.29 13.98
C ASP A 68 0.90 8.73 12.70
N ALA A 69 1.66 8.72 11.59
CA ALA A 69 1.20 8.14 10.35
C ALA A 69 0.91 6.63 10.48
N PHE A 70 1.72 5.89 11.21
CA PHE A 70 1.52 4.48 11.51
C PHE A 70 0.24 4.24 12.33
N GLU A 71 0.05 5.00 13.41
CA GLU A 71 -1.13 4.88 14.26
C GLU A 71 -2.42 5.13 13.47
N LYS A 72 -2.47 6.24 12.72
CA LYS A 72 -3.64 6.58 11.90
C LYS A 72 -3.90 5.56 10.80
N SER A 73 -2.85 5.04 10.18
CA SER A 73 -2.96 3.98 9.18
C SER A 73 -3.48 2.67 9.78
N LYS A 74 -2.99 2.27 10.97
CA LYS A 74 -3.50 1.10 11.68
C LYS A 74 -4.99 1.21 12.01
N GLU A 75 -5.45 2.37 12.46
CA GLU A 75 -6.86 2.60 12.72
C GLU A 75 -7.71 2.37 11.46
N VAL A 76 -7.25 2.91 10.30
CA VAL A 76 -7.91 2.75 9.00
C VAL A 76 -7.96 1.28 8.58
N LEU A 77 -6.83 0.59 8.61
CA LEU A 77 -6.76 -0.81 8.18
C LEU A 77 -7.59 -1.73 9.09
N PHE A 78 -7.57 -1.51 10.40
CA PHE A 78 -8.41 -2.24 11.34
C PHE A 78 -9.91 -2.05 11.07
N GLU A 79 -10.34 -0.83 10.75
CA GLU A 79 -11.72 -0.54 10.37
C GLU A 79 -12.11 -1.28 9.08
N LEU A 80 -11.23 -1.27 8.07
CA LEU A 80 -11.48 -1.92 6.79
C LEU A 80 -11.55 -3.44 6.93
N ASN A 81 -10.64 -4.04 7.68
CA ASN A 81 -10.59 -5.49 7.90
C ASN A 81 -11.86 -6.01 8.58
N LYS A 82 -12.42 -5.23 9.52
CA LYS A 82 -13.71 -5.57 10.16
C LYS A 82 -14.90 -5.58 9.19
N LYS A 83 -14.83 -4.82 8.10
CA LYS A 83 -15.92 -4.69 7.12
C LYS A 83 -15.92 -5.78 6.04
N GLY A 84 -14.90 -6.65 6.01
CA GLY A 84 -14.81 -7.79 5.09
C GLY A 84 -14.82 -7.38 3.63
N TRP A 85 -13.86 -6.56 3.20
CA TRP A 85 -13.63 -6.20 1.81
C TRP A 85 -12.96 -7.34 1.06
N ASP A 86 -13.24 -7.48 -0.24
CA ASP A 86 -12.70 -8.57 -1.05
C ASP A 86 -11.23 -8.29 -1.46
N GLU A 87 -10.89 -7.01 -1.62
CA GLU A 87 -9.54 -6.57 -2.02
C GLU A 87 -9.23 -5.21 -1.40
N ILE A 88 -8.12 -5.10 -0.70
CA ILE A 88 -7.58 -3.85 -0.16
C ILE A 88 -6.23 -3.59 -0.82
N THR A 89 -6.12 -2.47 -1.53
CA THR A 89 -4.86 -2.03 -2.15
C THR A 89 -4.29 -0.85 -1.37
N ILE A 90 -3.02 -0.93 -1.03
CA ILE A 90 -2.24 0.14 -0.41
C ILE A 90 -1.44 0.85 -1.50
N ASP A 91 -1.65 2.14 -1.66
CA ASP A 91 -0.94 2.94 -2.65
C ASP A 91 0.09 3.87 -2.00
N PHE A 92 1.34 3.73 -2.41
CA PHE A 92 2.49 4.46 -1.90
C PHE A 92 2.86 5.70 -2.73
N THR A 93 1.98 6.13 -3.61
CA THR A 93 2.29 7.20 -4.59
C THR A 93 2.42 8.57 -3.94
N GLY A 94 1.54 8.90 -3.01
CA GLY A 94 1.46 10.24 -2.43
C GLY A 94 1.92 10.32 -0.97
N GLY A 95 1.79 11.52 -0.41
CA GLY A 95 2.16 11.79 0.98
C GLY A 95 3.63 12.17 1.18
N THR A 96 3.97 12.52 2.41
CA THR A 96 5.37 12.70 2.81
C THR A 96 6.04 11.34 3.01
N LYS A 97 7.37 11.29 3.00
CA LYS A 97 8.12 10.05 3.29
C LYS A 97 7.71 9.40 4.61
N PRO A 98 7.55 10.14 5.74
CA PRO A 98 7.04 9.58 6.98
C PRO A 98 5.61 9.03 6.86
N MET A 99 4.71 9.70 6.14
CA MET A 99 3.34 9.21 5.92
C MET A 99 3.34 7.89 5.13
N THR A 100 4.11 7.82 4.06
CA THR A 100 4.24 6.60 3.25
C THR A 100 4.90 5.47 4.03
N ALA A 101 5.96 5.76 4.80
CA ALA A 101 6.61 4.77 5.65
C ALA A 101 5.67 4.25 6.75
N GLY A 102 4.93 5.14 7.42
CA GLY A 102 3.95 4.76 8.45
C GLY A 102 2.83 3.89 7.90
N LEU A 103 2.30 4.22 6.72
CA LEU A 103 1.30 3.40 6.03
C LEU A 103 1.86 2.02 5.65
N GLY A 104 3.07 1.97 5.12
CA GLY A 104 3.76 0.72 4.80
C GLY A 104 3.95 -0.17 6.02
N LEU A 105 4.48 0.38 7.12
CA LEU A 105 4.67 -0.35 8.37
C LEU A 105 3.34 -0.85 8.96
N ALA A 106 2.28 -0.03 8.89
CA ALA A 106 0.95 -0.42 9.37
C ALA A 106 0.37 -1.59 8.56
N SER A 107 0.55 -1.60 7.25
CA SER A 107 0.05 -2.65 6.37
C SER A 107 0.81 -3.99 6.50
N THR A 108 2.03 -3.96 7.00
CA THR A 108 2.82 -5.18 7.27
C THR A 108 2.71 -5.68 8.70
N GLY A 109 2.13 -4.89 9.60
CA GLY A 109 2.12 -5.14 11.04
C GLY A 109 1.12 -6.20 11.52
N ASP A 110 0.05 -6.44 10.78
CA ASP A 110 -0.98 -7.44 11.15
C ASP A 110 -0.73 -8.76 10.40
N LYS A 111 0.24 -9.50 10.92
CA LYS A 111 0.93 -10.63 10.27
C LYS A 111 0.10 -11.91 10.15
N TYR A 112 -1.18 -11.92 10.54
CA TYR A 112 -1.89 -13.19 10.72
C TYR A 112 -3.13 -13.38 9.84
N THR A 113 -3.65 -12.34 9.20
CA THR A 113 -4.96 -12.44 8.56
C THR A 113 -5.08 -11.83 7.18
N ASP A 114 -4.29 -10.82 6.80
CA ASP A 114 -4.66 -10.04 5.62
C ASP A 114 -3.50 -9.87 4.63
N SER A 115 -3.73 -10.32 3.41
CA SER A 115 -2.88 -9.97 2.27
C SER A 115 -3.40 -8.67 1.64
N TYR A 116 -2.57 -7.64 1.63
CA TYR A 116 -2.83 -6.41 0.90
C TYR A 116 -2.17 -6.46 -0.48
N ASN A 117 -2.83 -5.87 -1.46
CA ASN A 117 -2.15 -5.52 -2.70
C ASN A 117 -1.41 -4.19 -2.52
N TYR A 118 -0.29 -4.05 -3.18
CA TYR A 118 0.50 -2.83 -3.13
C TYR A 118 0.62 -2.20 -4.52
N SER A 119 0.52 -0.88 -4.60
CA SER A 119 0.68 -0.13 -5.82
C SER A 119 1.52 1.13 -5.63
N TYR A 120 2.09 1.58 -6.72
CA TYR A 120 2.83 2.82 -6.81
C TYR A 120 2.69 3.36 -8.23
N VAL A 121 2.43 4.64 -8.37
CA VAL A 121 2.45 5.33 -9.67
C VAL A 121 3.81 5.96 -9.89
N GLY A 122 4.52 5.46 -10.89
CA GLY A 122 5.79 6.01 -11.34
C GLY A 122 5.68 6.51 -12.78
N SER A 123 6.73 7.12 -13.28
CA SER A 123 6.82 7.51 -14.71
C SER A 123 7.14 6.29 -15.57
N LYS A 124 6.60 6.26 -16.79
CA LYS A 124 7.11 5.40 -17.86
C LYS A 124 8.57 5.77 -18.09
N MET A 125 9.46 4.80 -18.03
CA MET A 125 10.85 5.01 -18.46
C MET A 125 10.85 5.20 -19.97
N SER A 126 11.06 6.44 -20.45
CA SER A 126 11.61 6.67 -21.77
C SER A 126 13.11 6.82 -21.61
N GLU A 127 13.89 6.27 -22.54
CA GLU A 127 15.35 6.28 -22.51
C GLU A 127 15.99 7.67 -22.38
N ASN A 128 15.20 8.75 -22.54
CA ASN A 128 15.62 10.15 -22.52
C ASN A 128 14.85 11.05 -21.51
N ALA A 129 14.07 10.51 -20.60
CA ALA A 129 13.34 11.33 -19.64
C ALA A 129 14.12 11.48 -18.34
N GLU A 130 14.75 12.62 -18.16
CA GLU A 130 15.17 13.06 -16.82
C GLU A 130 13.91 13.27 -15.96
N VAL A 131 13.67 12.36 -15.04
CA VAL A 131 12.52 12.34 -14.12
C VAL A 131 12.76 13.25 -12.91
N ARG A 132 13.59 14.28 -13.06
CA ARG A 132 13.92 15.22 -11.98
C ARG A 132 13.60 16.65 -12.44
N ASN A 133 12.93 17.40 -11.56
CA ASN A 133 12.84 18.85 -11.75
C ASN A 133 14.21 19.52 -11.52
N LYS A 134 14.29 20.84 -11.77
CA LYS A 134 15.52 21.63 -11.57
C LYS A 134 16.06 21.56 -10.15
N ASP A 135 15.24 21.19 -9.16
CA ASP A 135 15.59 21.07 -7.74
C ASP A 135 15.97 19.63 -7.35
N GLY A 136 16.11 18.72 -8.30
CA GLY A 136 16.50 17.33 -8.06
C GLY A 136 15.40 16.44 -7.45
N VAL A 137 14.17 16.94 -7.34
CA VAL A 137 13.03 16.18 -6.83
C VAL A 137 12.49 15.28 -7.91
N GLY A 138 12.34 13.99 -7.63
CA GLY A 138 11.66 13.05 -8.53
C GLY A 138 10.20 13.45 -8.69
N ILE A 139 9.79 13.71 -9.92
CA ILE A 139 8.40 14.02 -10.26
C ILE A 139 7.89 12.98 -11.26
N VAL A 140 6.61 12.66 -11.16
CA VAL A 140 5.91 11.92 -12.19
C VAL A 140 5.48 12.94 -13.25
N ILE A 141 5.95 12.78 -14.47
CA ILE A 141 5.60 13.68 -15.58
C ILE A 141 4.15 13.40 -15.98
N SER A 142 3.31 14.43 -15.96
CA SER A 142 1.91 14.34 -16.37
C SER A 142 1.76 13.72 -17.76
N GLY A 143 0.89 12.72 -17.90
CA GLY A 143 0.69 11.95 -19.13
C GLY A 143 1.65 10.76 -19.30
N HIS A 144 2.62 10.59 -18.40
CA HIS A 144 3.55 9.45 -18.39
C HIS A 144 3.40 8.56 -17.14
N GLU A 145 2.29 8.70 -16.43
CA GLU A 145 1.99 7.91 -15.25
C GLU A 145 1.83 6.43 -15.63
N GLN A 146 2.40 5.57 -14.80
CA GLN A 146 2.24 4.11 -14.90
C GLN A 146 2.06 3.51 -13.53
N ILE A 147 0.98 2.76 -13.34
CA ILE A 147 0.83 1.92 -12.14
C ILE A 147 1.86 0.80 -12.18
N LYS A 148 2.60 0.68 -11.09
CA LYS A 148 3.59 -0.38 -10.87
C LYS A 148 3.09 -1.22 -9.69
N PRO A 149 2.47 -2.39 -9.92
CA PRO A 149 2.13 -3.32 -8.86
C PRO A 149 3.40 -3.69 -8.08
N GLN A 150 3.30 -3.67 -6.78
CA GLN A 150 4.40 -4.03 -5.89
C GLN A 150 4.09 -5.38 -5.24
N LYS A 151 5.10 -6.22 -5.10
CA LYS A 151 4.98 -7.48 -4.36
C LYS A 151 5.09 -7.21 -2.88
N ASP A 152 4.32 -7.93 -2.08
CA ASP A 152 4.51 -7.95 -0.63
C ASP A 152 5.80 -8.69 -0.31
N PRO A 153 6.81 -8.02 0.27
CA PRO A 153 8.07 -8.69 0.61
C PRO A 153 7.89 -9.74 1.70
N TYR A 154 6.93 -9.58 2.60
CA TYR A 154 6.64 -10.59 3.64
C TYR A 154 6.08 -11.88 3.04
N ASP A 155 5.23 -11.77 2.01
CA ASP A 155 4.74 -12.93 1.27
C ASP A 155 5.85 -13.52 0.38
N THR A 156 6.57 -12.66 -0.37
CA THR A 156 7.63 -13.10 -1.28
C THR A 156 8.75 -13.87 -0.57
N TYR A 157 9.14 -13.42 0.62
CA TYR A 157 10.21 -14.05 1.41
C TYR A 157 9.69 -14.98 2.50
N ALA A 158 8.42 -15.37 2.42
CA ALA A 158 7.78 -16.32 3.34
C ALA A 158 7.94 -15.97 4.83
N VAL A 159 8.01 -14.68 5.14
CA VAL A 159 8.25 -14.21 6.53
C VAL A 159 7.07 -14.58 7.43
N LEU A 160 5.84 -14.57 6.89
CA LEU A 160 4.63 -14.92 7.62
C LEU A 160 4.65 -16.39 8.05
N GLU A 161 4.88 -17.29 7.09
CA GLU A 161 4.94 -18.73 7.33
C GLU A 161 6.05 -19.07 8.31
N PHE A 162 7.22 -18.47 8.13
CA PHE A 162 8.36 -18.68 9.03
C PHE A 162 8.04 -18.22 10.46
N ASN A 163 7.44 -17.04 10.63
CA ASN A 163 7.06 -16.52 11.95
C ASN A 163 5.95 -17.35 12.59
N ARG A 164 4.97 -17.84 11.83
CA ARG A 164 3.95 -18.78 12.32
C ARG A 164 4.58 -20.09 12.78
N GLY A 165 5.50 -20.63 11.98
CA GLY A 165 6.25 -21.84 12.35
C GLY A 165 7.01 -21.66 13.67
N LYS A 166 7.71 -20.53 13.85
CA LYS A 166 8.37 -20.20 15.13
C LYS A 166 7.39 -20.09 16.29
N ASN A 167 6.23 -19.47 16.08
CA ASN A 167 5.23 -19.32 17.12
C ASN A 167 4.68 -20.69 17.55
N PHE A 168 4.31 -21.56 16.61
CA PHE A 168 3.87 -22.91 16.90
C PHE A 168 4.95 -23.73 17.60
N PHE A 169 6.20 -23.62 17.15
CA PHE A 169 7.33 -24.30 17.80
C PHE A 169 7.49 -23.88 19.27
N ASN A 170 7.41 -22.58 19.56
CA ASN A 170 7.52 -22.05 20.92
C ASN A 170 6.35 -22.45 21.83
N HIS A 171 5.22 -22.85 21.24
CA HIS A 171 4.06 -23.39 21.97
C HIS A 171 3.97 -24.92 21.93
N TYR A 172 5.08 -25.60 21.60
CA TYR A 172 5.18 -27.07 21.54
C TYR A 172 4.23 -27.74 20.54
N GLN A 173 3.71 -26.99 19.56
CA GLN A 173 2.85 -27.50 18.48
C GLN A 173 3.71 -27.87 17.26
N PHE A 174 4.51 -28.92 17.39
CA PHE A 174 5.57 -29.25 16.45
C PHE A 174 5.07 -29.61 15.04
N GLU A 175 3.95 -30.32 14.93
CA GLU A 175 3.38 -30.66 13.61
C GLU A 175 2.97 -29.40 12.83
N ALA A 176 2.28 -28.47 13.49
CA ALA A 176 1.90 -27.19 12.89
C ALA A 176 3.15 -26.33 12.55
N ALA A 177 4.18 -26.36 13.37
CA ALA A 177 5.43 -25.70 13.12
C ALA A 177 6.12 -26.24 11.86
N ILE A 178 6.23 -27.58 11.74
CA ILE A 178 6.83 -28.26 10.58
C ILE A 178 6.07 -27.91 9.30
N GLN A 179 4.73 -27.89 9.33
CA GLN A 179 3.92 -27.55 8.18
C GLN A 179 4.21 -26.13 7.70
N ASN A 180 4.23 -25.16 8.61
CA ASN A 180 4.53 -23.76 8.25
C ASN A 180 5.96 -23.56 7.75
N PHE A 181 6.96 -24.27 8.29
CA PHE A 181 8.33 -24.20 7.78
C PHE A 181 8.45 -24.80 6.38
N LYS A 182 7.74 -25.88 6.05
CA LYS A 182 7.68 -26.44 4.70
C LYS A 182 7.02 -25.48 3.71
N GLU A 183 5.95 -24.79 4.11
CA GLU A 183 5.32 -23.77 3.28
C GLU A 183 6.26 -22.59 3.02
N ALA A 184 7.02 -22.17 4.05
CA ALA A 184 8.03 -21.13 3.90
C ALA A 184 9.14 -21.54 2.92
N GLU A 185 9.65 -22.76 3.02
CA GLU A 185 10.67 -23.30 2.12
C GLU A 185 10.18 -23.34 0.67
N ALA A 186 8.98 -23.84 0.42
CA ALA A 186 8.39 -23.92 -0.91
C ALA A 186 8.22 -22.53 -1.56
N LYS A 187 7.76 -21.52 -0.80
CA LYS A 187 7.66 -20.13 -1.28
C LYS A 187 9.02 -19.53 -1.62
N LEU A 188 10.04 -19.76 -0.79
CA LEU A 188 11.39 -19.27 -1.03
C LEU A 188 12.04 -19.87 -2.28
N GLU A 189 11.79 -21.15 -2.55
CA GLU A 189 12.27 -21.80 -3.78
C GLU A 189 11.59 -21.21 -5.02
N GLN A 190 10.28 -20.94 -4.96
CA GLN A 190 9.59 -20.24 -6.05
C GLN A 190 10.15 -18.83 -6.27
N ALA A 191 10.44 -18.08 -5.19
CA ALA A 191 11.02 -16.75 -5.30
C ALA A 191 12.40 -16.76 -5.96
N LYS A 192 13.24 -17.76 -5.65
CA LYS A 192 14.57 -17.95 -6.29
C LYS A 192 14.46 -18.19 -7.79
N SER A 193 13.46 -18.95 -8.25
CA SER A 193 13.27 -19.26 -9.67
C SER A 193 12.84 -18.05 -10.51
N ILE A 194 12.39 -16.96 -9.90
CA ILE A 194 11.97 -15.72 -10.56
C ILE A 194 13.16 -14.73 -10.69
N LEU A 195 14.20 -14.90 -9.88
CA LEU A 195 15.39 -14.01 -9.82
C LEU A 195 16.54 -14.48 -10.74
N VAL A 196 16.41 -15.61 -11.41
CA VAL A 196 17.32 -16.16 -12.41
C VAL A 196 16.74 -15.95 -13.81
#